data_034a594bd4f23fb28bb9ecd313c565a1
#
_entry.id   034a594bd4f23fb28bb9ecd313c565a1
#
_cell.length_a   1.000
_cell.length_b   1.000
_cell.length_c   1.000
_cell.angle_alpha   90.00
_cell.angle_beta   90.00
_cell.angle_gamma   90.00
#
_symmetry.space_group_name_H-M   'P 1'
#
loop_
_entity.id
_entity.type
_entity.pdbx_description
1 polymer ?
#
loop_
_entity_poly.entity_id
_entity_poly.type
_entity_poly.pdbx_seq_one_letter_code
_entity_poly.pdbx_strand_id
1 'polypeptide(L)'
;EMCIRDRAAAVLCSCANKNKYAVDGKVEGANSMVYLFDEKDNILDSAAAANGVFRFEGVAEKPQAAILRDARDDGATFGAMLILEPGTINVTDDAQNPYRKKVTGTPANDASDAYATAGSALVQEFRNPETTAERREAIEQEYEQLTRTVLDQNRDNLFGVMLLSQQLGYELSGQELLDEIAKFPAEMQQTDALVRLKENAEQMIKTDIGQPFIDIAQPNADGEQVSLESVVRNPANKYVLLDFWASWCGPCMGEVPHLKKTYDE
;
A
#
# COMPACT_ATOMS: atom_id res chain seq x y z
N GLU A 1 7.73 -3.68 -74.79
CA GLU A 1 6.88 -4.27 -73.74
C GLU A 1 7.66 -4.15 -72.44
N MET A 2 7.15 -3.26 -71.61
CA MET A 2 7.83 -2.84 -70.36
C MET A 2 7.16 -3.53 -69.17
N CYS A 3 7.84 -4.48 -68.52
CA CYS A 3 7.39 -5.10 -67.32
C CYS A 3 7.53 -4.13 -66.14
N ILE A 4 6.40 -3.65 -65.60
CA ILE A 4 6.32 -2.88 -64.37
C ILE A 4 6.34 -3.94 -63.22
N ARG A 5 7.43 -3.97 -62.46
CA ARG A 5 7.51 -4.71 -61.22
C ARG A 5 6.85 -3.91 -60.09
N ASP A 6 5.66 -4.29 -59.71
CA ASP A 6 5.01 -3.86 -58.48
C ASP A 6 5.81 -4.37 -57.28
N ARG A 7 6.45 -3.45 -56.59
CA ARG A 7 6.98 -3.69 -55.24
C ARG A 7 5.85 -3.48 -54.24
N ALA A 8 5.16 -4.54 -53.89
CA ALA A 8 4.32 -4.54 -52.69
C ALA A 8 5.22 -4.32 -51.47
N ALA A 9 5.18 -3.14 -50.90
CA ALA A 9 5.75 -2.85 -49.61
C ALA A 9 4.86 -3.58 -48.56
N ALA A 10 5.33 -4.71 -48.08
CA ALA A 10 4.75 -5.34 -46.91
C ALA A 10 4.96 -4.43 -45.69
N VAL A 11 3.97 -3.66 -45.33
CA VAL A 11 3.91 -2.99 -44.04
C VAL A 11 3.78 -4.10 -43.03
N LEU A 12 4.90 -4.50 -42.44
CA LEU A 12 4.92 -5.31 -41.21
C LEU A 12 4.32 -4.44 -40.12
N CYS A 13 2.99 -4.54 -39.93
CA CYS A 13 2.35 -4.12 -38.69
C CYS A 13 2.93 -5.02 -37.59
N SER A 14 4.01 -4.56 -36.98
CA SER A 14 4.48 -5.05 -35.70
C SER A 14 3.33 -4.80 -34.73
N CYS A 15 2.56 -5.82 -34.41
CA CYS A 15 1.74 -5.82 -33.20
C CYS A 15 2.71 -5.77 -32.03
N ALA A 16 3.23 -4.58 -31.72
CA ALA A 16 3.93 -4.36 -30.46
C ALA A 16 2.95 -4.76 -29.37
N ASN A 17 3.30 -5.79 -28.59
CA ASN A 17 2.48 -6.20 -27.46
C ASN A 17 2.38 -4.99 -26.51
N LYS A 18 1.21 -4.38 -26.44
CA LYS A 18 0.97 -3.13 -25.70
C LYS A 18 1.23 -3.27 -24.20
N ASN A 19 1.31 -4.51 -23.71
CA ASN A 19 1.45 -4.84 -22.31
C ASN A 19 2.90 -5.18 -21.91
N LYS A 20 3.88 -4.93 -22.78
CA LYS A 20 5.29 -5.17 -22.45
C LYS A 20 5.84 -4.13 -21.50
N TYR A 21 6.55 -4.60 -20.48
CA TYR A 21 7.37 -3.77 -19.63
C TYR A 21 8.85 -4.14 -19.74
N ALA A 22 9.71 -3.19 -19.39
CA ALA A 22 11.10 -3.42 -19.06
C ALA A 22 11.43 -2.74 -17.73
N VAL A 23 12.27 -3.35 -16.92
CA VAL A 23 12.82 -2.73 -15.70
C VAL A 23 14.31 -2.57 -15.91
N ASP A 24 14.78 -1.34 -16.07
CA ASP A 24 16.18 -0.97 -16.21
C ASP A 24 16.72 -0.48 -14.87
N GLY A 25 17.60 -1.25 -14.26
CA GLY A 25 18.21 -0.92 -12.98
C GLY A 25 19.64 -0.43 -13.11
N LYS A 26 19.95 0.65 -12.35
CA LYS A 26 21.31 1.12 -12.11
C LYS A 26 21.45 1.49 -10.64
N VAL A 27 21.85 0.50 -9.82
CA VAL A 27 21.91 0.60 -8.35
C VAL A 27 23.32 0.25 -7.90
N GLU A 28 23.97 1.15 -7.15
CA GLU A 28 25.29 0.91 -6.59
C GLU A 28 25.28 -0.32 -5.67
N GLY A 29 26.28 -1.18 -5.81
CA GLY A 29 26.40 -2.41 -5.00
C GLY A 29 25.66 -3.62 -5.59
N ALA A 30 24.78 -3.48 -6.57
CA ALA A 30 24.13 -4.62 -7.23
C ALA A 30 25.15 -5.37 -8.13
N ASN A 31 25.72 -6.47 -7.62
CA ASN A 31 26.78 -7.24 -8.30
C ASN A 31 26.52 -8.74 -8.33
N SER A 32 25.29 -9.17 -8.07
CA SER A 32 24.88 -10.56 -8.03
C SER A 32 23.51 -10.74 -8.71
N MET A 33 22.71 -11.66 -8.22
CA MET A 33 21.33 -11.81 -8.71
C MET A 33 20.41 -10.76 -8.06
N VAL A 34 19.49 -10.23 -8.86
CA VAL A 34 18.40 -9.37 -8.42
C VAL A 34 17.08 -10.08 -8.75
N TYR A 35 16.09 -9.96 -7.89
CA TYR A 35 14.84 -10.70 -7.96
C TYR A 35 13.65 -9.73 -7.95
N LEU A 36 12.63 -10.05 -8.73
CA LEU A 36 11.30 -9.47 -8.62
C LEU A 36 10.39 -10.43 -7.87
N PHE A 37 9.67 -9.93 -6.87
CA PHE A 37 8.70 -10.68 -6.08
C PHE A 37 7.31 -10.07 -6.25
N ASP A 38 6.28 -10.91 -6.10
CA ASP A 38 4.91 -10.43 -5.92
C ASP A 38 4.65 -10.02 -4.45
N GLU A 39 3.44 -9.54 -4.16
CA GLU A 39 3.01 -9.18 -2.80
C GLU A 39 2.93 -10.35 -1.82
N LYS A 40 3.00 -11.60 -2.31
CA LYS A 40 2.99 -12.84 -1.51
C LYS A 40 4.39 -13.45 -1.34
N ASP A 41 5.42 -12.68 -1.72
CA ASP A 41 6.82 -13.10 -1.65
C ASP A 41 7.19 -14.25 -2.62
N ASN A 42 6.40 -14.48 -3.68
CA ASN A 42 6.78 -15.41 -4.73
C ASN A 42 7.69 -14.71 -5.74
N ILE A 43 8.73 -15.41 -6.20
CA ILE A 43 9.63 -14.89 -7.23
C ILE A 43 8.90 -14.87 -8.57
N LEU A 44 8.75 -13.67 -9.14
CA LEU A 44 8.22 -13.46 -10.49
C LEU A 44 9.30 -13.64 -11.55
N ASP A 45 10.49 -13.10 -11.29
CA ASP A 45 11.64 -13.16 -12.21
C ASP A 45 12.95 -12.92 -11.47
N SER A 46 14.08 -13.21 -12.16
CA SER A 46 15.42 -12.94 -11.66
C SER A 46 16.37 -12.53 -12.78
N ALA A 47 17.27 -11.59 -12.51
CA ALA A 47 18.26 -11.10 -13.44
C ALA A 47 19.65 -11.02 -12.80
N ALA A 48 20.68 -11.30 -13.59
CA ALA A 48 22.05 -11.07 -13.14
C ALA A 48 22.37 -9.58 -13.20
N ALA A 49 22.97 -9.05 -12.14
CA ALA A 49 23.47 -7.69 -12.09
C ALA A 49 25.00 -7.69 -12.23
N ALA A 50 25.52 -6.75 -12.98
CA ALA A 50 26.97 -6.52 -13.13
C ALA A 50 27.27 -5.01 -13.10
N ASN A 51 28.18 -4.59 -12.24
CA ASN A 51 28.55 -3.19 -12.06
C ASN A 51 27.33 -2.28 -11.78
N GLY A 52 26.39 -2.77 -10.99
CA GLY A 52 25.18 -2.05 -10.63
C GLY A 52 24.06 -2.12 -11.67
N VAL A 53 24.27 -2.70 -12.85
CA VAL A 53 23.30 -2.69 -13.96
C VAL A 53 22.60 -4.04 -14.06
N PHE A 54 21.28 -4.01 -14.18
CA PHE A 54 20.44 -5.19 -14.41
C PHE A 54 19.21 -4.83 -15.25
N ARG A 55 18.58 -5.83 -15.88
CA ARG A 55 17.38 -5.64 -16.70
C ARG A 55 16.44 -6.82 -16.58
N PHE A 56 15.15 -6.52 -16.47
CA PHE A 56 14.04 -7.46 -16.64
C PHE A 56 13.19 -7.06 -17.84
N GLU A 57 12.56 -8.00 -18.47
CA GLU A 57 11.56 -7.78 -19.51
C GLU A 57 10.41 -8.76 -19.36
N GLY A 58 9.21 -8.27 -19.50
CA GLY A 58 8.02 -9.12 -19.34
C GLY A 58 6.77 -8.53 -19.97
N VAL A 59 5.67 -9.18 -19.63
CA VAL A 59 4.32 -8.76 -20.05
C VAL A 59 3.47 -8.64 -18.79
N ALA A 60 2.88 -7.48 -18.58
CA ALA A 60 1.89 -7.25 -17.53
C ALA A 60 0.52 -7.16 -18.20
N GLU A 61 -0.25 -8.26 -18.18
CA GLU A 61 -1.63 -8.26 -18.69
C GLU A 61 -2.51 -7.24 -17.92
N LYS A 62 -2.20 -7.05 -16.64
CA LYS A 62 -2.70 -6.00 -15.76
C LYS A 62 -1.53 -5.42 -14.96
N PRO A 63 -1.56 -4.13 -14.60
CA PRO A 63 -0.60 -3.57 -13.66
C PRO A 63 -0.59 -4.35 -12.36
N GLN A 64 0.60 -4.62 -11.82
CA GLN A 64 0.77 -5.31 -10.54
C GLN A 64 1.92 -4.73 -9.73
N ALA A 65 1.76 -4.68 -8.41
CA ALA A 65 2.84 -4.30 -7.52
C ALA A 65 3.90 -5.42 -7.48
N ALA A 66 5.16 -5.02 -7.44
CA ALA A 66 6.28 -5.92 -7.31
C ALA A 66 7.34 -5.32 -6.38
N ILE A 67 8.11 -6.20 -5.75
CA ILE A 67 9.22 -5.84 -4.87
C ILE A 67 10.51 -6.32 -5.52
N LEU A 68 11.42 -5.39 -5.76
CA LEU A 68 12.77 -5.67 -6.25
C LEU A 68 13.71 -5.82 -5.05
N ARG A 69 14.49 -6.91 -4.99
CA ARG A 69 15.52 -7.14 -3.96
C ARG A 69 16.74 -7.85 -4.55
N ASP A 70 17.91 -7.66 -3.94
CA ASP A 70 19.18 -8.32 -4.31
C ASP A 70 19.44 -9.62 -3.53
N ALA A 71 18.48 -10.08 -2.73
CA ALA A 71 18.51 -11.37 -2.06
C ALA A 71 17.10 -11.99 -2.00
N ARG A 72 17.05 -13.31 -1.77
CA ARG A 72 15.80 -14.07 -1.61
C ARG A 72 15.25 -14.06 -0.21
N ASP A 73 16.08 -13.72 0.76
CA ASP A 73 15.81 -13.72 2.18
C ASP A 73 16.02 -12.31 2.78
N ASP A 74 16.03 -12.24 4.09
CA ASP A 74 16.21 -10.99 4.86
C ASP A 74 17.61 -10.39 4.72
N GLY A 75 18.52 -11.01 3.97
CA GLY A 75 19.86 -10.52 3.70
C GLY A 75 19.95 -9.50 2.56
N ALA A 76 18.83 -9.01 2.04
CA ALA A 76 18.81 -8.01 0.98
C ALA A 76 19.49 -6.69 1.45
N THR A 77 20.40 -6.16 0.62
CA THR A 77 21.09 -4.90 0.89
C THR A 77 20.33 -3.70 0.34
N PHE A 78 19.46 -3.92 -0.63
CA PHE A 78 18.49 -2.93 -1.09
C PHE A 78 17.16 -3.56 -1.48
N GLY A 79 16.11 -2.74 -1.46
CA GLY A 79 14.80 -3.07 -1.96
C GLY A 79 14.12 -1.87 -2.59
N ALA A 80 13.23 -2.11 -3.54
CA ALA A 80 12.37 -1.11 -4.14
C ALA A 80 11.02 -1.71 -4.46
N MET A 81 9.95 -1.01 -4.11
CA MET A 81 8.63 -1.31 -4.60
C MET A 81 8.43 -0.62 -5.94
N LEU A 82 7.87 -1.32 -6.91
CA LEU A 82 7.57 -0.81 -8.23
C LEU A 82 6.23 -1.38 -8.74
N ILE A 83 5.67 -0.70 -9.71
CA ILE A 83 4.45 -1.14 -10.39
C ILE A 83 4.85 -1.64 -11.78
N LEU A 84 4.70 -2.94 -12.02
CA LEU A 84 4.89 -3.54 -13.34
C LEU A 84 3.70 -3.14 -14.22
N GLU A 85 3.92 -2.18 -15.08
CA GLU A 85 2.97 -1.65 -16.07
C GLU A 85 3.67 -1.42 -17.41
N PRO A 86 2.94 -1.30 -18.53
CA PRO A 86 3.57 -1.14 -19.85
C PRO A 86 4.50 0.06 -19.93
N GLY A 87 5.71 -0.15 -20.44
CA GLY A 87 6.74 0.88 -20.60
C GLY A 87 8.09 0.48 -20.06
N THR A 88 8.97 1.46 -19.89
CA THR A 88 10.30 1.26 -19.30
C THR A 88 10.34 1.88 -17.91
N ILE A 89 10.52 1.04 -16.92
CA ILE A 89 10.63 1.41 -15.51
C ILE A 89 12.12 1.52 -15.18
N ASN A 90 12.54 2.64 -14.65
CA ASN A 90 13.93 2.90 -14.28
C ASN A 90 14.08 2.82 -12.76
N VAL A 91 15.03 2.03 -12.29
CA VAL A 91 15.37 1.91 -10.86
C VAL A 91 16.78 2.44 -10.66
N THR A 92 16.93 3.50 -9.86
CA THR A 92 18.21 4.15 -9.58
C THR A 92 18.37 4.49 -8.11
N ASP A 93 19.59 4.77 -7.70
CA ASP A 93 19.84 5.32 -6.36
C ASP A 93 19.21 6.71 -6.22
N ASP A 94 18.71 6.99 -5.02
CA ASP A 94 18.25 8.31 -4.67
C ASP A 94 19.38 9.10 -4.00
N ALA A 95 19.89 10.13 -4.67
CA ALA A 95 20.97 10.96 -4.17
C ALA A 95 20.61 11.72 -2.86
N GLN A 96 19.32 11.90 -2.57
CA GLN A 96 18.85 12.60 -1.38
C GLN A 96 18.53 11.65 -0.22
N ASN A 97 18.27 10.38 -0.52
CA ASN A 97 17.95 9.36 0.49
C ASN A 97 18.59 8.00 0.15
N PRO A 98 19.75 7.67 0.74
CA PRO A 98 20.48 6.44 0.41
C PRO A 98 19.72 5.15 0.75
N TYR A 99 18.68 5.23 1.59
CA TYR A 99 17.85 4.09 1.96
C TYR A 99 16.68 3.84 0.99
N ARG A 100 16.48 4.77 0.04
CA ARG A 100 15.42 4.68 -0.97
C ARG A 100 16.01 4.48 -2.37
N LYS A 101 15.29 3.77 -3.22
CA LYS A 101 15.55 3.75 -4.65
C LYS A 101 14.48 4.60 -5.36
N LYS A 102 14.89 5.36 -6.36
CA LYS A 102 13.97 6.05 -7.27
C LYS A 102 13.45 5.07 -8.30
N VAL A 103 12.13 5.04 -8.46
CA VAL A 103 11.45 4.21 -9.45
C VAL A 103 10.61 5.10 -10.34
N THR A 104 11.00 5.25 -11.61
CA THR A 104 10.42 6.22 -12.54
C THR A 104 10.27 5.64 -13.96
N GLY A 105 9.68 6.41 -14.86
CA GLY A 105 9.63 6.10 -16.30
C GLY A 105 8.29 5.57 -16.80
N THR A 106 7.34 5.35 -15.89
CA THR A 106 5.96 5.03 -16.24
C THR A 106 5.00 5.79 -15.31
N PRO A 107 3.74 6.06 -15.70
CA PRO A 107 2.87 7.00 -14.99
C PRO A 107 2.67 6.68 -13.49
N ALA A 108 2.37 5.42 -13.15
CA ALA A 108 2.13 5.06 -11.74
C ALA A 108 3.42 5.09 -10.91
N ASN A 109 4.56 4.70 -11.49
CA ASN A 109 5.86 4.77 -10.83
C ASN A 109 6.34 6.22 -10.65
N ASP A 110 6.17 7.09 -11.65
CA ASP A 110 6.50 8.51 -11.55
C ASP A 110 5.67 9.20 -10.45
N ALA A 111 4.37 8.91 -10.40
CA ALA A 111 3.48 9.44 -9.36
C ALA A 111 3.89 8.94 -7.96
N SER A 112 4.22 7.65 -7.83
CA SER A 112 4.70 7.05 -6.59
C SER A 112 6.01 7.67 -6.10
N ASP A 113 7.00 7.86 -7.01
CA ASP A 113 8.28 8.48 -6.67
C ASP A 113 8.12 9.96 -6.26
N ALA A 114 7.27 10.71 -6.96
CA ALA A 114 6.98 12.10 -6.63
C ALA A 114 6.31 12.23 -5.25
N TYR A 115 5.31 11.38 -4.96
CA TYR A 115 4.66 11.31 -3.66
C TYR A 115 5.63 10.97 -2.54
N ALA A 116 6.45 9.92 -2.73
CA ALA A 116 7.45 9.51 -1.76
C ALA A 116 8.50 10.61 -1.49
N THR A 117 8.88 11.36 -2.52
CA THR A 117 9.83 12.48 -2.40
C THR A 117 9.23 13.63 -1.59
N ALA A 118 8.00 14.04 -1.90
CA ALA A 118 7.30 15.12 -1.18
C ALA A 118 7.01 14.70 0.28
N GLY A 119 6.50 13.49 0.49
CA GLY A 119 6.22 12.96 1.82
C GLY A 119 7.47 12.82 2.68
N SER A 120 8.60 12.39 2.10
CA SER A 120 9.87 12.30 2.82
C SER A 120 10.34 13.64 3.37
N ALA A 121 10.15 14.73 2.64
CA ALA A 121 10.51 16.08 3.09
C ALA A 121 9.68 16.47 4.32
N LEU A 122 8.37 16.25 4.29
CA LEU A 122 7.47 16.51 5.42
C LEU A 122 7.84 15.66 6.65
N VAL A 123 8.10 14.36 6.44
CA VAL A 123 8.50 13.46 7.53
C VAL A 123 9.84 13.84 8.14
N GLN A 124 10.82 14.29 7.35
CA GLN A 124 12.10 14.77 7.86
C GLN A 124 11.92 16.02 8.72
N GLU A 125 11.11 16.99 8.29
CA GLU A 125 10.77 18.18 9.08
C GLU A 125 10.03 17.81 10.36
N PHE A 126 9.05 16.91 10.31
CA PHE A 126 8.30 16.43 11.46
C PHE A 126 9.20 15.80 12.54
N ARG A 127 10.20 15.03 12.11
CA ARG A 127 11.14 14.34 13.00
C ARG A 127 12.25 15.24 13.56
N ASN A 128 12.39 16.44 13.01
CA ASN A 128 13.40 17.38 13.53
C ASN A 128 13.02 17.78 14.97
N PRO A 129 13.92 17.63 15.96
CA PRO A 129 13.65 18.04 17.36
C PRO A 129 13.28 19.52 17.52
N GLU A 130 13.75 20.38 16.64
CA GLU A 130 13.46 21.83 16.64
C GLU A 130 12.05 22.18 16.12
N THR A 131 11.33 21.24 15.51
CA THR A 131 9.98 21.48 14.98
C THR A 131 8.97 21.62 16.12
N THR A 132 8.26 22.76 16.15
CA THR A 132 7.26 23.04 17.19
C THR A 132 6.04 22.13 17.07
N ALA A 133 5.23 22.05 18.14
CA ALA A 133 4.00 21.26 18.13
C ALA A 133 3.02 21.75 17.06
N GLU A 134 2.84 23.06 16.95
CA GLU A 134 1.96 23.68 15.96
C GLU A 134 2.42 23.37 14.52
N ARG A 135 3.76 23.37 14.28
CA ARG A 135 4.30 23.03 12.97
C ARG A 135 4.11 21.55 12.65
N ARG A 136 4.22 20.66 13.64
CA ARG A 136 3.93 19.22 13.45
C ARG A 136 2.49 18.97 13.07
N GLU A 137 1.54 19.63 13.74
CA GLU A 137 0.13 19.56 13.37
C GLU A 137 -0.13 20.06 11.94
N ALA A 138 0.51 21.16 11.54
CA ALA A 138 0.43 21.64 10.17
C ALA A 138 1.03 20.65 9.15
N ILE A 139 2.14 19.99 9.48
CA ILE A 139 2.76 18.95 8.63
C ILE A 139 1.82 17.75 8.45
N GLU A 140 1.12 17.32 9.50
CA GLU A 140 0.14 16.23 9.40
C GLU A 140 -0.98 16.60 8.42
N GLN A 141 -1.51 17.81 8.50
CA GLN A 141 -2.51 18.32 7.57
C GLN A 141 -1.98 18.43 6.13
N GLU A 142 -0.74 18.92 5.96
CA GLU A 142 -0.08 18.99 4.65
C GLU A 142 0.12 17.59 4.05
N TYR A 143 0.51 16.60 4.86
CA TYR A 143 0.68 15.22 4.42
C TYR A 143 -0.65 14.57 4.02
N GLU A 144 -1.70 14.78 4.80
CA GLU A 144 -3.05 14.33 4.46
C GLU A 144 -3.53 14.95 3.15
N GLN A 145 -3.39 16.28 3.01
CA GLN A 145 -3.76 16.99 1.78
C GLN A 145 -2.98 16.51 0.56
N LEU A 146 -1.67 16.25 0.71
CA LEU A 146 -0.82 15.65 -0.32
C LEU A 146 -1.38 14.30 -0.74
N THR A 147 -1.67 13.42 0.24
CA THR A 147 -2.17 12.06 -0.01
C THR A 147 -3.50 12.09 -0.75
N ARG A 148 -4.46 12.93 -0.32
CA ARG A 148 -5.76 13.08 -0.98
C ARG A 148 -5.64 13.63 -2.40
N THR A 149 -4.78 14.64 -2.60
CA THR A 149 -4.55 15.23 -3.90
C THR A 149 -3.95 14.23 -4.89
N VAL A 150 -2.94 13.48 -4.44
CA VAL A 150 -2.28 12.46 -5.26
C VAL A 150 -3.22 11.27 -5.53
N LEU A 151 -4.04 10.87 -4.56
CA LEU A 151 -5.08 9.86 -4.76
C LEU A 151 -6.06 10.29 -5.88
N ASP A 152 -6.57 11.52 -5.84
CA ASP A 152 -7.51 12.03 -6.84
C ASP A 152 -6.92 12.06 -8.26
N GLN A 153 -5.62 12.30 -8.38
CA GLN A 153 -4.90 12.31 -9.65
C GLN A 153 -4.57 10.92 -10.19
N ASN A 154 -4.69 9.87 -9.36
CA ASN A 154 -4.25 8.51 -9.67
C ASN A 154 -5.37 7.46 -9.53
N ARG A 155 -6.63 7.86 -9.60
CA ARG A 155 -7.76 6.90 -9.48
C ARG A 155 -7.86 5.91 -10.63
N ASP A 156 -7.23 6.19 -11.75
CA ASP A 156 -7.23 5.36 -12.96
C ASP A 156 -6.06 4.37 -13.03
N ASN A 157 -5.23 4.31 -12.00
CA ASN A 157 -4.05 3.43 -11.98
C ASN A 157 -3.86 2.73 -10.61
N LEU A 158 -2.95 1.74 -10.58
CA LEU A 158 -2.73 0.90 -9.39
C LEU A 158 -2.14 1.69 -8.21
N PHE A 159 -1.39 2.76 -8.46
CA PHE A 159 -0.84 3.58 -7.37
C PHE A 159 -1.95 4.24 -6.54
N GLY A 160 -3.01 4.74 -7.17
CA GLY A 160 -4.18 5.26 -6.47
C GLY A 160 -4.88 4.21 -5.61
N VAL A 161 -4.99 2.96 -6.12
CA VAL A 161 -5.51 1.83 -5.32
C VAL A 161 -4.65 1.58 -4.09
N MET A 162 -3.32 1.60 -4.25
CA MET A 162 -2.37 1.41 -3.13
C MET A 162 -2.47 2.55 -2.12
N LEU A 163 -2.57 3.80 -2.55
CA LEU A 163 -2.74 4.94 -1.66
C LEU A 163 -4.02 4.82 -0.81
N LEU A 164 -5.16 4.49 -1.43
CA LEU A 164 -6.39 4.32 -0.67
C LEU A 164 -6.28 3.15 0.30
N SER A 165 -5.82 1.98 -0.15
CA SER A 165 -5.83 0.77 0.67
C SER A 165 -4.78 0.76 1.77
N GLN A 166 -3.61 1.40 1.56
CA GLN A 166 -2.46 1.29 2.47
C GLN A 166 -2.25 2.55 3.33
N GLN A 167 -2.71 3.72 2.87
CA GLN A 167 -2.52 4.98 3.61
C GLN A 167 -3.83 5.44 4.26
N LEU A 168 -4.90 5.58 3.51
CA LEU A 168 -6.17 6.12 4.01
C LEU A 168 -7.11 5.05 4.57
N GLY A 169 -6.92 3.77 4.23
CA GLY A 169 -7.81 2.69 4.61
C GLY A 169 -7.98 2.46 6.11
N TYR A 170 -7.06 2.96 6.93
CA TYR A 170 -7.09 2.87 8.39
C TYR A 170 -7.66 4.12 9.09
N GLU A 171 -7.80 5.23 8.35
CA GLU A 171 -8.24 6.52 8.90
C GLU A 171 -9.71 6.79 8.62
N LEU A 172 -10.24 6.23 7.53
CA LEU A 172 -11.60 6.47 7.06
C LEU A 172 -12.60 5.52 7.71
N SER A 173 -13.80 6.02 7.98
CA SER A 173 -14.96 5.20 8.36
C SER A 173 -15.38 4.27 7.21
N GLY A 174 -16.16 3.23 7.53
CA GLY A 174 -16.66 2.30 6.52
C GLY A 174 -17.44 3.00 5.39
N GLN A 175 -18.25 4.02 5.71
CA GLN A 175 -19.00 4.77 4.69
C GLN A 175 -18.07 5.63 3.82
N GLU A 176 -17.11 6.32 4.42
CA GLU A 176 -16.13 7.13 3.68
C GLU A 176 -15.29 6.25 2.74
N LEU A 177 -14.91 5.05 3.18
CA LEU A 177 -14.20 4.09 2.32
C LEU A 177 -15.04 3.68 1.11
N LEU A 178 -16.34 3.38 1.30
CA LEU A 178 -17.24 3.06 0.18
C LEU A 178 -17.36 4.23 -0.78
N ASP A 179 -17.48 5.45 -0.26
CA ASP A 179 -17.58 6.66 -1.06
C ASP A 179 -16.28 6.92 -1.84
N GLU A 180 -15.11 6.68 -1.25
CA GLU A 180 -13.82 6.78 -1.92
C GLU A 180 -13.63 5.70 -2.99
N ILE A 181 -14.01 4.45 -2.72
CA ILE A 181 -13.95 3.34 -3.70
C ILE A 181 -14.86 3.65 -4.90
N ALA A 182 -16.04 4.23 -4.68
CA ALA A 182 -16.98 4.56 -5.76
C ALA A 182 -16.44 5.60 -6.75
N LYS A 183 -15.44 6.39 -6.38
CA LYS A 183 -14.79 7.38 -7.26
C LYS A 183 -13.80 6.75 -8.25
N PHE A 184 -13.38 5.51 -8.04
CA PHE A 184 -12.51 4.80 -8.98
C PHE A 184 -13.28 4.34 -10.22
N PRO A 185 -12.63 4.26 -11.40
CA PRO A 185 -13.20 3.61 -12.57
C PRO A 185 -13.60 2.15 -12.28
N ALA A 186 -14.64 1.66 -12.95
CA ALA A 186 -15.20 0.33 -12.69
C ALA A 186 -14.16 -0.81 -12.81
N GLU A 187 -13.16 -0.67 -13.68
CA GLU A 187 -12.05 -1.61 -13.83
C GLU A 187 -11.19 -1.65 -12.58
N MET A 188 -10.84 -0.48 -12.02
CA MET A 188 -10.02 -0.39 -10.81
C MET A 188 -10.74 -0.92 -9.58
N GLN A 189 -12.06 -0.72 -9.48
CA GLN A 189 -12.89 -1.26 -8.40
C GLN A 189 -12.89 -2.79 -8.34
N GLN A 190 -12.48 -3.49 -9.42
CA GLN A 190 -12.36 -4.94 -9.49
C GLN A 190 -10.96 -5.46 -9.08
N THR A 191 -10.04 -4.58 -8.69
CA THR A 191 -8.76 -5.00 -8.13
C THR A 191 -8.97 -5.70 -6.79
N ASP A 192 -8.18 -6.76 -6.52
CA ASP A 192 -8.28 -7.53 -5.29
C ASP A 192 -8.19 -6.65 -4.04
N ALA A 193 -7.37 -5.59 -4.09
CA ALA A 193 -7.20 -4.67 -2.97
C ALA A 193 -8.49 -3.88 -2.69
N LEU A 194 -9.14 -3.29 -3.71
CA LEU A 194 -10.38 -2.53 -3.51
C LEU A 194 -11.58 -3.43 -3.21
N VAL A 195 -11.62 -4.65 -3.77
CA VAL A 195 -12.66 -5.63 -3.41
C VAL A 195 -12.58 -5.97 -1.91
N ARG A 196 -11.39 -6.32 -1.41
CA ARG A 196 -11.19 -6.59 0.03
C ARG A 196 -11.46 -5.36 0.90
N LEU A 197 -11.01 -4.18 0.45
CA LEU A 197 -11.27 -2.94 1.20
C LEU A 197 -12.76 -2.64 1.30
N LYS A 198 -13.52 -2.88 0.22
CA LYS A 198 -14.99 -2.73 0.21
C LYS A 198 -15.66 -3.71 1.17
N GLU A 199 -15.27 -4.99 1.14
CA GLU A 199 -15.78 -6.00 2.09
C GLU A 199 -15.51 -5.59 3.54
N ASN A 200 -14.31 -5.10 3.84
CA ASN A 200 -13.96 -4.59 5.16
C ASN A 200 -14.82 -3.37 5.55
N ALA A 201 -14.98 -2.41 4.65
CA ALA A 201 -15.81 -1.21 4.88
C ALA A 201 -17.27 -1.59 5.19
N GLU A 202 -17.84 -2.56 4.46
CA GLU A 202 -19.19 -3.08 4.71
C GLU A 202 -19.33 -3.77 6.08
N GLN A 203 -18.24 -4.37 6.61
CA GLN A 203 -18.24 -4.89 7.99
C GLN A 203 -18.11 -3.76 9.02
N MET A 204 -17.23 -2.77 8.78
CA MET A 204 -17.06 -1.62 9.67
C MET A 204 -18.38 -0.88 9.93
N ILE A 205 -19.18 -0.67 8.88
CA ILE A 205 -20.49 -0.01 9.00
C ILE A 205 -21.42 -0.73 10.01
N LYS A 206 -21.31 -2.05 10.15
CA LYS A 206 -22.14 -2.83 11.09
C LYS A 206 -21.83 -2.56 12.55
N THR A 207 -20.65 -2.03 12.84
CA THR A 207 -20.16 -1.74 14.19
C THR A 207 -19.91 -0.25 14.40
N ASP A 208 -20.36 0.60 13.49
CA ASP A 208 -20.17 2.04 13.55
C ASP A 208 -20.98 2.67 14.70
N ILE A 209 -20.67 3.92 15.02
CA ILE A 209 -21.35 4.66 16.09
C ILE A 209 -22.86 4.69 15.83
N GLY A 210 -23.63 4.33 16.85
CA GLY A 210 -25.10 4.26 16.78
C GLY A 210 -25.67 2.95 16.27
N GLN A 211 -24.83 2.01 15.84
CA GLN A 211 -25.29 0.66 15.48
C GLN A 211 -25.49 -0.22 16.72
N PRO A 212 -26.42 -1.18 16.67
CA PRO A 212 -26.52 -2.20 17.69
C PRO A 212 -25.21 -2.97 17.83
N PHE A 213 -24.78 -3.25 19.08
CA PHE A 213 -23.61 -4.11 19.28
C PHE A 213 -23.87 -5.53 18.73
N ILE A 214 -22.80 -6.17 18.27
CA ILE A 214 -22.82 -7.57 17.86
C ILE A 214 -22.51 -8.42 19.10
N ASP A 215 -23.39 -9.35 19.45
CA ASP A 215 -23.13 -10.24 20.59
C ASP A 215 -21.96 -11.19 20.28
N ILE A 216 -21.08 -11.33 21.25
CA ILE A 216 -19.97 -12.28 21.25
C ILE A 216 -20.03 -13.08 22.56
N ALA A 217 -19.77 -14.38 22.48
CA ALA A 217 -19.71 -15.25 23.67
C ALA A 217 -18.32 -15.88 23.76
N GLN A 218 -17.66 -15.70 24.89
CA GLN A 218 -16.33 -16.24 25.16
C GLN A 218 -16.30 -16.88 26.54
N PRO A 219 -15.50 -17.95 26.78
CA PRO A 219 -15.28 -18.47 28.11
C PRO A 219 -14.46 -17.47 28.95
N ASN A 220 -14.90 -17.28 30.21
CA ASN A 220 -14.10 -16.56 31.21
C ASN A 220 -12.91 -17.41 31.69
N ALA A 221 -12.14 -16.92 32.67
CA ALA A 221 -10.98 -17.62 33.21
C ALA A 221 -11.35 -18.97 33.90
N ASP A 222 -12.59 -19.10 34.35
CA ASP A 222 -13.12 -20.31 34.98
C ASP A 222 -13.74 -21.29 33.98
N GLY A 223 -13.74 -20.94 32.67
CA GLY A 223 -14.30 -21.75 31.60
C GLY A 223 -15.81 -21.58 31.39
N GLU A 224 -16.47 -20.66 32.11
CA GLU A 224 -17.88 -20.37 31.94
C GLU A 224 -18.11 -19.44 30.76
N GLN A 225 -19.13 -19.73 29.94
CA GLN A 225 -19.51 -18.90 28.81
C GLN A 225 -20.12 -17.58 29.29
N VAL A 226 -19.54 -16.47 28.85
CA VAL A 226 -20.05 -15.10 29.08
C VAL A 226 -20.35 -14.47 27.74
N SER A 227 -21.58 -13.97 27.54
CA SER A 227 -21.94 -13.19 26.36
C SER A 227 -21.86 -11.69 26.64
N LEU A 228 -21.47 -10.91 25.64
CA LEU A 228 -21.50 -9.45 25.71
C LEU A 228 -22.92 -8.97 26.02
N GLU A 229 -23.96 -9.61 25.45
CA GLU A 229 -25.34 -9.28 25.69
C GLU A 229 -25.66 -9.37 27.21
N SER A 230 -25.17 -10.40 27.91
CA SER A 230 -25.41 -10.57 29.36
C SER A 230 -24.81 -9.42 30.18
N VAL A 231 -23.67 -8.88 29.73
CA VAL A 231 -22.99 -7.73 30.37
C VAL A 231 -23.72 -6.43 30.06
N VAL A 232 -24.06 -6.18 28.79
CA VAL A 232 -24.76 -4.96 28.34
C VAL A 232 -26.16 -4.85 28.94
N ARG A 233 -26.89 -5.95 29.04
CA ARG A 233 -28.27 -5.96 29.63
C ARG A 233 -28.30 -5.95 31.14
N ASN A 234 -27.16 -6.06 31.81
CA ASN A 234 -27.15 -5.99 33.28
C ASN A 234 -27.47 -4.54 33.74
N PRO A 235 -28.57 -4.32 34.47
CA PRO A 235 -29.00 -2.99 34.89
C PRO A 235 -28.03 -2.28 35.84
N ALA A 236 -27.08 -2.98 36.42
CA ALA A 236 -26.03 -2.39 37.23
C ALA A 236 -24.97 -1.68 36.38
N ASN A 237 -24.83 -2.01 35.08
CA ASN A 237 -23.86 -1.43 34.19
C ASN A 237 -24.49 -0.24 33.47
N LYS A 238 -23.97 0.96 33.69
CA LYS A 238 -24.37 2.18 32.93
C LYS A 238 -23.67 2.26 31.58
N TYR A 239 -22.43 1.82 31.55
CA TYR A 239 -21.57 1.79 30.38
C TYR A 239 -20.83 0.47 30.35
N VAL A 240 -20.48 -0.01 29.16
CA VAL A 240 -19.64 -1.18 28.94
C VAL A 240 -18.52 -0.79 28.01
N LEU A 241 -17.28 -0.93 28.44
CA LEU A 241 -16.10 -0.82 27.61
C LEU A 241 -15.71 -2.21 27.14
N LEU A 242 -15.66 -2.41 25.82
CA LEU A 242 -15.16 -3.63 25.20
C LEU A 242 -13.76 -3.38 24.68
N ASP A 243 -12.77 -4.06 25.26
CA ASP A 243 -11.37 -3.98 24.84
C ASP A 243 -10.92 -5.30 24.23
N PHE A 244 -10.29 -5.23 23.05
CA PHE A 244 -9.67 -6.37 22.37
C PHE A 244 -8.16 -6.32 22.57
N TRP A 245 -7.64 -7.20 23.39
CA TRP A 245 -6.22 -7.21 23.73
C TRP A 245 -5.58 -8.61 23.60
N ALA A 246 -4.24 -8.65 23.63
CA ALA A 246 -3.51 -9.91 23.72
C ALA A 246 -2.28 -9.76 24.63
N SER A 247 -1.88 -10.85 25.29
CA SER A 247 -0.73 -10.85 26.21
C SER A 247 0.62 -10.55 25.53
N TRP A 248 0.72 -10.76 24.23
CA TRP A 248 1.89 -10.41 23.41
C TRP A 248 1.83 -9.01 22.78
N CYS A 249 0.72 -8.31 22.92
CA CYS A 249 0.55 -6.94 22.43
C CYS A 249 1.15 -5.95 23.43
N GLY A 250 2.34 -5.46 23.18
CA GLY A 250 3.05 -4.54 24.07
C GLY A 250 2.25 -3.27 24.40
N PRO A 251 1.69 -2.53 23.43
CA PRO A 251 0.85 -1.37 23.69
C PRO A 251 -0.37 -1.71 24.54
N CYS A 252 -1.06 -2.83 24.27
CA CYS A 252 -2.21 -3.26 25.04
C CYS A 252 -1.85 -3.51 26.52
N MET A 253 -0.71 -4.15 26.77
CA MET A 253 -0.24 -4.38 28.13
C MET A 253 0.12 -3.08 28.87
N GLY A 254 0.55 -2.06 28.14
CA GLY A 254 0.79 -0.71 28.69
C GLY A 254 -0.49 0.01 29.11
N GLU A 255 -1.63 -0.29 28.47
CA GLU A 255 -2.93 0.30 28.78
C GLU A 255 -3.63 -0.33 30.01
N VAL A 256 -3.34 -1.61 30.32
CA VAL A 256 -3.99 -2.35 31.42
C VAL A 256 -3.96 -1.62 32.77
N PRO A 257 -2.86 -0.97 33.22
CA PRO A 257 -2.86 -0.24 34.47
C PRO A 257 -3.85 0.94 34.51
N HIS A 258 -4.04 1.62 33.37
CA HIS A 258 -4.98 2.74 33.22
C HIS A 258 -6.42 2.24 33.27
N LEU A 259 -6.74 1.20 32.51
CA LEU A 259 -8.06 0.56 32.51
C LEU A 259 -8.44 0.07 33.91
N LYS A 260 -7.52 -0.60 34.60
CA LYS A 260 -7.75 -1.07 35.97
C LYS A 260 -8.04 0.08 36.93
N LYS A 261 -7.25 1.17 36.87
CA LYS A 261 -7.49 2.35 37.69
C LYS A 261 -8.87 2.95 37.45
N THR A 262 -9.28 3.11 36.20
CA THR A 262 -10.60 3.65 35.82
C THR A 262 -11.75 2.75 36.27
N TYR A 263 -11.55 1.43 36.27
CA TYR A 263 -12.54 0.46 36.74
C TYR A 263 -12.72 0.52 38.26
N ASP A 264 -11.67 0.77 39.03
CA ASP A 264 -11.69 0.83 40.49
C ASP A 264 -12.25 2.18 41.02
N GLU A 265 -12.31 3.25 40.18
CA GLU A 265 -12.93 4.57 40.49
C GLU A 265 -14.47 4.57 40.20
#